data_e69e63bc7fcfa18eab299b6062f4af64
#
_entry.id   e69e63bc7fcfa18eab299b6062f4af64
#
_cell.length_a   1.000
_cell.length_b   1.000
_cell.length_c   1.000
_cell.angle_alpha   90.00
_cell.angle_beta   90.00
_cell.angle_gamma   90.00
#
_symmetry.space_group_name_H-M   'P 1'
#
loop_
_entity.id
_entity.type
_entity.pdbx_description
1 polymer ?
#
loop_
_entity_poly.entity_id
_entity_poly.type
_entity_poly.pdbx_seq_one_letter_code
_entity_poly.pdbx_strand_id
1 'polypeptide(L)'
;MKQSIIIFFIIFIFTNIIQCKFPDNKTRSDIDEIYKAKYLEFDTNEELNSQYLKHSKNYAFPNTIRINNRGVLFISVPRHLFSEEIDKYIPGTINILSNNKLKPWPNQEENDFDKGHIHSIVGFEIDLDGNLYLLNHKKNKERELLVYYPNGEIKDVYNLNQVTLHKDHESLLTNIVLDLTYNFAYITDTGKIFEEDFNNNKIKNDTKSSLLVLNLKNKLTIRFLRKEKSSMPDLSLPQRNKNLSIKDIGLYGIALSCDKRFIYYSPVKSDKLYKINTLFLQDERTLRNKDINILNKKSSSFEMMSSARGLFYYTSIEENSVLVNFYERILTFSNVRSVRHGNYFEDNVPVSLAFNGTTGYLFYLVNKHNIFINDNIEKELDVNQDNFFIYKIKVNDRSYLYPCNIYSYIPNSTWIAIIIISLLMSYGVFKLIVCVTKLSPKKKEMEPNEEELAYINDEEN
;
A
#
# COMPACT_ATOMS: atom_id res chain seq x y z
N MET A 1 11.16 -41.17 27.89
CA MET A 1 11.15 -40.03 28.82
C MET A 1 12.11 -38.88 28.41
N LYS A 2 13.40 -39.13 28.15
CA LYS A 2 14.34 -38.05 27.75
C LYS A 2 13.99 -37.36 26.39
N GLN A 3 13.48 -38.08 25.40
CA GLN A 3 13.09 -37.49 24.11
C GLN A 3 11.82 -36.59 24.19
N SER A 4 10.87 -36.98 25.04
CA SER A 4 9.65 -36.19 25.24
C SER A 4 9.93 -34.86 25.95
N ILE A 5 10.92 -34.81 26.83
CA ILE A 5 11.35 -33.58 27.52
C ILE A 5 12.02 -32.60 26.54
N ILE A 6 12.80 -33.11 25.61
CA ILE A 6 13.46 -32.27 24.59
C ILE A 6 12.42 -31.66 23.63
N ILE A 7 11.43 -32.44 23.20
CA ILE A 7 10.34 -31.95 22.32
C ILE A 7 9.51 -30.90 23.08
N PHE A 8 9.20 -31.14 24.34
CA PHE A 8 8.46 -30.15 25.17
C PHE A 8 9.25 -28.86 25.39
N PHE A 9 10.56 -28.94 25.59
CA PHE A 9 11.45 -27.78 25.70
C PHE A 9 11.56 -27.02 24.40
N ILE A 10 11.63 -27.70 23.25
CA ILE A 10 11.64 -27.08 21.92
C ILE A 10 10.30 -26.39 21.66
N ILE A 11 9.17 -27.00 21.95
CA ILE A 11 7.84 -26.41 21.81
C ILE A 11 7.69 -25.22 22.77
N PHE A 12 8.13 -25.32 24.02
CA PHE A 12 8.08 -24.22 24.99
C PHE A 12 8.97 -23.04 24.58
N ILE A 13 10.16 -23.30 24.05
CA ILE A 13 11.03 -22.27 23.50
C ILE A 13 10.36 -21.65 22.25
N PHE A 14 9.78 -22.45 21.35
CA PHE A 14 9.07 -21.93 20.17
C PHE A 14 7.87 -21.07 20.56
N THR A 15 7.07 -21.47 21.53
CA THR A 15 5.90 -20.68 21.95
C THR A 15 6.29 -19.37 22.64
N ASN A 16 7.41 -19.31 23.35
CA ASN A 16 7.88 -18.07 23.99
C ASN A 16 8.69 -17.15 23.05
N ILE A 17 9.32 -17.70 22.00
CA ILE A 17 10.10 -16.95 21.01
C ILE A 17 9.17 -16.23 20.00
N ILE A 18 7.95 -16.75 19.78
CA ILE A 18 6.97 -16.22 18.80
C ILE A 18 6.19 -15.01 19.36
N GLN A 19 6.41 -14.57 20.58
CA GLN A 19 5.94 -13.25 21.00
C GLN A 19 6.77 -12.16 20.29
N CYS A 20 6.54 -12.00 19.00
CA CYS A 20 6.93 -10.77 18.30
C CYS A 20 6.37 -9.61 19.12
N LYS A 21 7.23 -8.76 19.68
CA LYS A 21 6.81 -7.47 20.19
C LYS A 21 6.30 -6.67 18.99
N PHE A 22 5.00 -6.71 18.82
CA PHE A 22 4.33 -5.70 18.02
C PHE A 22 4.61 -4.31 18.63
N PRO A 23 4.54 -3.25 17.87
CA PRO A 23 4.33 -1.96 18.49
C PRO A 23 3.12 -2.14 19.43
N ASP A 24 3.33 -1.89 20.72
CA ASP A 24 2.31 -2.03 21.75
C ASP A 24 1.03 -1.32 21.30
N ASN A 25 -0.14 -1.79 21.71
CA ASN A 25 -1.40 -1.08 21.50
C ASN A 25 -1.22 0.32 22.08
N LYS A 26 -0.87 1.27 21.20
CA LYS A 26 -0.55 2.63 21.61
C LYS A 26 -1.81 3.31 22.06
N THR A 27 -1.73 3.88 23.25
CA THR A 27 -2.81 4.65 23.85
C THR A 27 -2.99 5.98 23.09
N ARG A 28 -4.09 6.66 23.32
CA ARG A 28 -4.39 7.99 22.72
C ARG A 28 -3.27 9.01 22.96
N SER A 29 -2.50 8.87 24.03
CA SER A 29 -1.36 9.75 24.37
C SER A 29 -0.19 9.69 23.39
N ASP A 30 -0.15 8.65 22.53
CA ASP A 30 0.94 8.43 21.56
C ASP A 30 0.62 8.99 20.16
N ILE A 31 -0.54 9.64 20.00
CA ILE A 31 -1.02 10.19 18.74
C ILE A 31 -1.00 11.71 18.83
N ASP A 32 -0.23 12.33 17.94
CA ASP A 32 -0.20 13.79 17.82
C ASP A 32 -1.14 14.25 16.70
N GLU A 33 -2.01 15.21 16.99
CA GLU A 33 -2.75 15.96 15.98
C GLU A 33 -1.82 17.02 15.39
N ILE A 34 -1.66 16.97 14.06
CA ILE A 34 -0.77 17.88 13.31
C ILE A 34 -1.54 19.00 12.67
N TYR A 35 -2.74 18.68 12.23
CA TYR A 35 -3.61 19.60 11.51
C TYR A 35 -5.06 19.26 11.76
N LYS A 36 -5.87 20.28 11.90
CA LYS A 36 -7.32 20.17 11.85
C LYS A 36 -7.94 21.39 11.20
N ALA A 37 -9.03 21.19 10.50
CA ALA A 37 -9.71 22.28 9.82
C ALA A 37 -11.21 22.00 9.64
N LYS A 38 -11.98 23.07 9.69
CA LYS A 38 -13.41 23.06 9.34
C LYS A 38 -13.60 23.02 7.83
N TYR A 39 -12.80 23.79 7.12
CA TYR A 39 -12.62 23.82 5.67
C TYR A 39 -11.15 24.07 5.38
N LEU A 40 -10.72 23.81 4.16
CA LEU A 40 -9.33 24.00 3.76
C LEU A 40 -9.03 25.50 3.61
N GLU A 41 -7.94 25.97 4.19
CA GLU A 41 -7.44 27.33 3.98
C GLU A 41 -6.24 27.27 3.04
N PHE A 42 -6.21 28.16 2.04
CA PHE A 42 -5.12 28.25 1.07
C PHE A 42 -4.28 29.51 1.28
N ASP A 43 -2.98 29.36 1.11
CA ASP A 43 -2.01 30.45 1.03
C ASP A 43 -1.86 30.85 -0.45
N THR A 44 -2.71 31.79 -0.88
CA THR A 44 -2.82 32.28 -2.24
C THR A 44 -3.12 33.79 -2.24
N ASN A 45 -3.20 34.43 -3.43
CA ASN A 45 -3.54 35.84 -3.52
C ASN A 45 -4.98 36.12 -3.05
N GLU A 46 -5.25 37.37 -2.66
CA GLU A 46 -6.53 37.79 -2.07
C GLU A 46 -7.71 37.57 -3.01
N GLU A 47 -7.55 37.82 -4.30
CA GLU A 47 -8.62 37.68 -5.30
C GLU A 47 -9.07 36.22 -5.41
N LEU A 48 -8.12 35.30 -5.64
CA LEU A 48 -8.42 33.88 -5.77
C LEU A 48 -8.96 33.31 -4.44
N ASN A 49 -8.39 33.74 -3.31
CA ASN A 49 -8.89 33.31 -2.00
C ASN A 49 -10.34 33.78 -1.76
N SER A 50 -10.67 35.00 -2.16
CA SER A 50 -12.06 35.52 -2.05
C SER A 50 -13.03 34.69 -2.92
N GLN A 51 -12.64 34.36 -4.16
CA GLN A 51 -13.44 33.51 -5.05
C GLN A 51 -13.60 32.10 -4.50
N TYR A 52 -12.52 31.52 -3.99
CA TYR A 52 -12.54 30.21 -3.34
C TYR A 52 -13.50 30.17 -2.14
N LEU A 53 -13.39 31.13 -1.23
CA LEU A 53 -14.24 31.23 -0.04
C LEU A 53 -15.71 31.37 -0.38
N LYS A 54 -16.00 32.05 -1.50
CA LYS A 54 -17.38 32.27 -1.96
C LYS A 54 -17.98 31.06 -2.65
N HIS A 55 -17.21 30.33 -3.48
CA HIS A 55 -17.76 29.35 -4.42
C HIS A 55 -17.38 27.91 -4.10
N SER A 56 -16.19 27.65 -3.53
CA SER A 56 -15.59 26.31 -3.51
C SER A 56 -15.23 25.78 -2.12
N LYS A 57 -15.19 26.61 -1.08
CA LYS A 57 -14.74 26.19 0.26
C LYS A 57 -15.49 25.00 0.82
N ASN A 58 -16.78 24.86 0.50
CA ASN A 58 -17.63 23.79 0.99
C ASN A 58 -17.49 22.49 0.19
N TYR A 59 -16.72 22.51 -0.89
CA TYR A 59 -16.56 21.41 -1.84
C TYR A 59 -15.11 20.97 -2.04
N ALA A 60 -14.18 21.61 -1.38
CA ALA A 60 -12.76 21.24 -1.42
C ALA A 60 -12.43 20.21 -0.35
N PHE A 61 -11.98 19.01 -0.74
CA PHE A 61 -11.69 17.90 0.17
C PHE A 61 -10.28 17.39 -0.03
N PRO A 62 -9.49 17.19 1.04
CA PRO A 62 -8.20 16.53 0.93
C PRO A 62 -8.40 15.04 0.68
N ASN A 63 -7.61 14.45 -0.23
CA ASN A 63 -7.74 13.04 -0.60
C ASN A 63 -6.51 12.20 -0.27
N THR A 64 -5.34 12.61 -0.72
CA THR A 64 -4.09 11.86 -0.53
C THR A 64 -3.05 12.71 0.15
N ILE A 65 -2.29 12.12 1.06
CA ILE A 65 -1.12 12.71 1.69
C ILE A 65 0.13 11.91 1.38
N ARG A 66 1.26 12.59 1.20
CA ARG A 66 2.61 11.97 1.13
C ARG A 66 3.63 12.89 1.80
N ILE A 67 4.72 12.31 2.26
CA ILE A 67 5.80 13.04 2.92
C ILE A 67 7.11 12.72 2.23
N ASN A 68 7.83 13.75 1.83
CA ASN A 68 9.14 13.57 1.24
C ASN A 68 10.23 13.29 2.32
N ASN A 69 11.44 13.00 1.87
CA ASN A 69 12.59 12.72 2.74
C ASN A 69 13.04 13.91 3.62
N ARG A 70 12.58 15.14 3.30
CA ARG A 70 12.83 16.35 4.10
C ARG A 70 11.73 16.60 5.14
N GLY A 71 10.70 15.73 5.21
CA GLY A 71 9.59 15.88 6.14
C GLY A 71 8.50 16.85 5.68
N VAL A 72 8.54 17.30 4.42
CA VAL A 72 7.49 18.17 3.85
C VAL A 72 6.26 17.34 3.53
N LEU A 73 5.11 17.75 4.04
CA LEU A 73 3.82 17.10 3.86
C LEU A 73 3.12 17.69 2.63
N PHE A 74 2.84 16.83 1.66
CA PHE A 74 2.07 17.14 0.46
C PHE A 74 0.66 16.60 0.59
N ILE A 75 -0.31 17.36 0.07
CA ILE A 75 -1.76 17.04 0.15
C ILE A 75 -2.40 17.28 -1.20
N SER A 76 -3.12 16.27 -1.73
CA SER A 76 -3.96 16.48 -2.91
C SER A 76 -5.36 16.97 -2.52
N VAL A 77 -5.90 17.90 -3.31
CA VAL A 77 -7.26 18.40 -3.24
C VAL A 77 -7.85 18.27 -4.65
N PRO A 78 -8.47 17.14 -5.00
CA PRO A 78 -8.94 16.89 -6.36
C PRO A 78 -9.99 17.90 -6.81
N ARG A 79 -9.94 18.21 -8.10
CA ARG A 79 -10.99 18.89 -8.88
C ARG A 79 -11.80 17.87 -9.66
N HIS A 80 -12.80 18.27 -10.43
CA HIS A 80 -13.67 17.42 -11.28
C HIS A 80 -14.55 16.42 -10.49
N LEU A 81 -14.82 16.73 -9.24
CA LEU A 81 -15.69 15.93 -8.42
C LEU A 81 -17.13 16.44 -8.43
N PHE A 82 -17.33 17.75 -8.72
CA PHE A 82 -18.64 18.41 -8.65
C PHE A 82 -19.01 19.08 -9.97
N SER A 83 -18.46 20.25 -10.26
CA SER A 83 -18.68 20.97 -11.50
C SER A 83 -17.48 21.85 -11.82
N GLU A 84 -17.29 22.17 -13.11
CA GLU A 84 -16.23 23.10 -13.51
C GLU A 84 -16.37 24.47 -12.84
N GLU A 85 -17.60 24.93 -12.57
CA GLU A 85 -17.85 26.23 -11.93
C GLU A 85 -17.38 26.28 -10.48
N ILE A 86 -17.43 25.16 -9.78
CA ILE A 86 -16.93 25.03 -8.41
C ILE A 86 -15.42 24.76 -8.43
N ASP A 87 -14.98 23.81 -9.26
CA ASP A 87 -13.62 23.29 -9.29
C ASP A 87 -12.59 24.34 -9.69
N LYS A 88 -12.95 25.28 -10.60
CA LYS A 88 -12.03 26.33 -11.08
C LYS A 88 -11.52 27.28 -9.99
N TYR A 89 -12.25 27.40 -8.88
CA TYR A 89 -11.84 28.27 -7.78
C TYR A 89 -11.07 27.55 -6.67
N ILE A 90 -10.82 26.24 -6.78
CA ILE A 90 -9.91 25.53 -5.88
C ILE A 90 -8.46 25.94 -6.24
N PRO A 91 -7.74 26.66 -5.33
CA PRO A 91 -6.47 27.28 -5.70
C PRO A 91 -5.37 26.30 -6.12
N GLY A 92 -5.29 25.16 -5.45
CA GLY A 92 -4.27 24.14 -5.77
C GLY A 92 -4.80 22.72 -5.61
N THR A 93 -4.56 21.88 -6.60
CA THR A 93 -4.91 20.47 -6.55
C THR A 93 -3.81 19.60 -5.94
N ILE A 94 -2.57 20.08 -5.91
CA ILE A 94 -1.46 19.56 -5.12
C ILE A 94 -0.85 20.70 -4.29
N ASN A 95 -0.65 20.47 -3.00
CA ASN A 95 -0.31 21.51 -2.05
C ASN A 95 0.71 21.02 -1.02
N ILE A 96 1.44 21.95 -0.43
CA ILE A 96 2.28 21.74 0.75
C ILE A 96 1.52 22.31 1.95
N LEU A 97 1.46 21.57 3.05
CA LEU A 97 0.95 22.10 4.33
C LEU A 97 2.05 22.94 5.01
N SER A 98 1.77 24.23 5.19
CA SER A 98 2.67 25.19 5.85
C SER A 98 1.85 26.16 6.70
N ASN A 99 2.21 26.33 7.97
CA ASN A 99 1.52 27.25 8.89
C ASN A 99 -0.02 27.07 8.92
N ASN A 100 -0.47 25.82 8.92
CA ASN A 100 -1.89 25.43 8.88
C ASN A 100 -2.65 25.87 7.62
N LYS A 101 -1.95 26.24 6.54
CA LYS A 101 -2.52 26.57 5.25
C LYS A 101 -1.95 25.71 4.16
N LEU A 102 -2.73 25.49 3.11
CA LEU A 102 -2.34 24.79 1.91
C LEU A 102 -1.71 25.77 0.92
N LYS A 103 -0.44 25.58 0.60
CA LYS A 103 0.27 26.35 -0.42
C LYS A 103 0.33 25.54 -1.71
N PRO A 104 -0.24 26.03 -2.83
CA PRO A 104 -0.16 25.37 -4.12
C PRO A 104 1.29 25.06 -4.52
N TRP A 105 1.56 23.83 -4.92
CA TRP A 105 2.88 23.37 -5.32
C TRP A 105 2.87 22.92 -6.80
N PRO A 106 3.91 23.23 -7.57
CA PRO A 106 5.13 24.00 -7.23
C PRO A 106 4.84 25.49 -7.05
N ASN A 107 3.81 26.00 -7.69
CA ASN A 107 3.34 27.39 -7.63
C ASN A 107 1.87 27.48 -8.07
N GLN A 108 1.29 28.68 -8.01
CA GLN A 108 -0.10 28.92 -8.41
C GLN A 108 -0.32 28.77 -9.92
N GLU A 109 0.67 29.13 -10.76
CA GLU A 109 0.55 29.09 -12.22
C GLU A 109 0.42 27.65 -12.72
N GLU A 110 1.22 26.72 -12.18
CA GLU A 110 1.14 25.29 -12.51
C GLU A 110 -0.20 24.67 -12.09
N ASN A 111 -0.85 25.21 -11.05
CA ASN A 111 -2.16 24.79 -10.57
C ASN A 111 -3.32 25.61 -11.16
N ASP A 112 -3.05 26.55 -12.05
CA ASP A 112 -4.11 27.33 -12.69
C ASP A 112 -5.08 26.40 -13.46
N PHE A 113 -6.39 26.62 -13.25
CA PHE A 113 -7.40 25.70 -13.80
C PHE A 113 -7.47 25.74 -15.32
N ASP A 114 -7.17 26.87 -15.93
CA ASP A 114 -7.28 27.06 -17.39
C ASP A 114 -5.95 26.93 -18.13
N LYS A 115 -4.86 27.32 -17.48
CA LYS A 115 -3.54 27.46 -18.13
C LYS A 115 -2.47 26.54 -17.57
N GLY A 116 -2.65 26.03 -16.34
CA GLY A 116 -1.65 25.20 -15.66
C GLY A 116 -1.54 23.79 -16.26
N HIS A 117 -0.45 23.12 -15.97
CA HIS A 117 -0.25 21.72 -16.36
C HIS A 117 -0.95 20.77 -15.38
N ILE A 118 -1.10 21.18 -14.11
CA ILE A 118 -1.67 20.36 -13.04
C ILE A 118 -3.16 20.69 -12.90
N HIS A 119 -4.03 19.83 -13.44
CA HIS A 119 -5.46 20.11 -13.47
C HIS A 119 -6.20 19.52 -12.26
N SER A 120 -6.10 18.19 -12.06
CA SER A 120 -6.76 17.53 -10.94
C SER A 120 -5.96 16.30 -10.50
N ILE A 121 -5.46 16.32 -9.27
CA ILE A 121 -4.68 15.23 -8.70
C ILE A 121 -5.51 14.51 -7.65
N VAL A 122 -5.88 13.25 -7.92
CA VAL A 122 -6.53 12.37 -6.95
C VAL A 122 -5.51 11.65 -6.10
N GLY A 123 -4.58 10.94 -6.77
CA GLY A 123 -3.51 10.20 -6.12
C GLY A 123 -2.13 10.60 -6.63
N PHE A 124 -1.13 10.41 -5.80
CA PHE A 124 0.26 10.68 -6.15
C PHE A 124 1.20 9.89 -5.24
N GLU A 125 2.47 9.77 -5.66
CA GLU A 125 3.54 9.18 -4.85
C GLU A 125 4.79 10.06 -4.92
N ILE A 126 5.67 9.95 -3.92
CA ILE A 126 6.95 10.66 -3.85
C ILE A 126 8.06 9.64 -3.68
N ASP A 127 9.05 9.66 -4.58
CA ASP A 127 10.21 8.78 -4.47
C ASP A 127 11.23 9.25 -3.42
N LEU A 128 12.30 8.46 -3.23
CA LEU A 128 13.33 8.76 -2.25
C LEU A 128 14.19 9.99 -2.62
N ASP A 129 14.22 10.35 -3.89
CA ASP A 129 14.91 11.57 -4.38
C ASP A 129 14.03 12.81 -4.21
N GLY A 130 12.74 12.61 -3.87
CA GLY A 130 11.75 13.66 -3.69
C GLY A 130 11.01 14.03 -4.97
N ASN A 131 11.15 13.25 -6.06
CA ASN A 131 10.36 13.47 -7.26
C ASN A 131 8.90 13.09 -6.99
N LEU A 132 7.97 13.93 -7.49
CA LEU A 132 6.54 13.73 -7.36
C LEU A 132 5.98 13.08 -8.62
N TYR A 133 5.22 11.99 -8.45
CA TYR A 133 4.53 11.25 -9.49
C TYR A 133 3.02 11.50 -9.34
N LEU A 134 2.47 12.39 -10.15
CA LEU A 134 1.12 12.93 -10.03
C LEU A 134 0.17 12.30 -11.05
N LEU A 135 -0.89 11.65 -10.61
CA LEU A 135 -1.96 11.15 -11.49
C LEU A 135 -2.86 12.32 -11.89
N ASN A 136 -2.62 12.91 -13.06
CA ASN A 136 -3.28 14.11 -13.51
C ASN A 136 -4.50 13.79 -14.40
N HIS A 137 -5.63 14.35 -14.01
CA HIS A 137 -6.91 14.23 -14.70
C HIS A 137 -7.24 15.55 -15.41
N LYS A 138 -7.13 15.58 -16.74
CA LYS A 138 -7.45 16.77 -17.54
C LYS A 138 -8.95 16.93 -17.78
N LYS A 139 -9.38 18.15 -18.07
CA LYS A 139 -10.78 18.51 -18.38
C LYS A 139 -11.36 17.70 -19.54
N ASN A 140 -10.56 17.44 -20.57
CA ASN A 140 -10.95 16.69 -21.78
C ASN A 140 -10.99 15.17 -21.58
N LYS A 141 -11.03 14.70 -20.33
CA LYS A 141 -10.98 13.28 -19.92
C LYS A 141 -9.65 12.58 -20.18
N GLU A 142 -8.64 13.27 -20.63
CA GLU A 142 -7.30 12.72 -20.76
C GLU A 142 -6.71 12.44 -19.38
N ARG A 143 -5.87 11.42 -19.32
CA ARG A 143 -5.17 10.98 -18.13
C ARG A 143 -3.70 10.87 -18.42
N GLU A 144 -2.89 11.38 -17.50
CA GLU A 144 -1.44 11.34 -17.62
C GLU A 144 -0.79 11.15 -16.25
N LEU A 145 0.42 10.63 -16.24
CA LEU A 145 1.29 10.67 -15.08
C LEU A 145 2.32 11.78 -15.32
N LEU A 146 2.25 12.83 -14.52
CA LEU A 146 3.26 13.89 -14.49
C LEU A 146 4.33 13.55 -13.46
N VAL A 147 5.59 13.71 -13.84
CA VAL A 147 6.71 13.55 -12.90
C VAL A 147 7.42 14.89 -12.79
N TYR A 148 7.53 15.37 -11.56
CA TYR A 148 8.21 16.62 -11.25
C TYR A 148 9.45 16.36 -10.42
N TYR A 149 10.49 17.15 -10.65
CA TYR A 149 11.62 17.28 -9.72
C TYR A 149 11.19 18.00 -8.44
N PRO A 150 11.95 17.84 -7.33
CA PRO A 150 11.66 18.54 -6.07
C PRO A 150 11.67 20.07 -6.17
N ASN A 151 12.33 20.64 -7.18
CA ASN A 151 12.36 22.08 -7.46
C ASN A 151 11.11 22.58 -8.21
N GLY A 152 10.21 21.68 -8.60
CA GLY A 152 8.97 22.03 -9.30
C GLY A 152 9.07 22.08 -10.82
N GLU A 153 10.18 21.64 -11.41
CA GLU A 153 10.31 21.47 -12.85
C GLU A 153 9.78 20.11 -13.31
N ILE A 154 9.16 20.06 -14.48
CA ILE A 154 8.66 18.81 -15.08
C ILE A 154 9.86 17.95 -15.47
N LYS A 155 9.89 16.72 -14.94
CA LYS A 155 10.91 15.70 -15.26
C LYS A 155 10.49 14.84 -16.44
N ASP A 156 9.23 14.37 -16.45
CA ASP A 156 8.69 13.51 -17.48
C ASP A 156 7.15 13.57 -17.53
N VAL A 157 6.59 13.16 -18.66
CA VAL A 157 5.14 13.05 -18.88
C VAL A 157 4.85 11.72 -19.56
N TYR A 158 3.92 10.96 -18.97
CA TYR A 158 3.44 9.69 -19.50
C TYR A 158 1.97 9.80 -19.86
N ASN A 159 1.67 9.72 -21.16
CA ASN A 159 0.30 9.74 -21.66
C ASN A 159 -0.35 8.36 -21.43
N LEU A 160 -1.46 8.33 -20.69
CA LEU A 160 -2.20 7.11 -20.34
C LEU A 160 -3.47 6.93 -21.19
N ASN A 161 -3.73 7.82 -22.14
CA ASN A 161 -4.98 7.86 -22.90
C ASN A 161 -5.26 6.58 -23.69
N GLN A 162 -4.23 5.89 -24.18
CA GLN A 162 -4.40 4.62 -24.89
C GLN A 162 -5.16 3.56 -24.09
N VAL A 163 -5.05 3.59 -22.76
CA VAL A 163 -5.68 2.62 -21.86
C VAL A 163 -6.83 3.22 -21.05
N THR A 164 -6.95 4.55 -20.97
CA THR A 164 -7.94 5.24 -20.13
C THR A 164 -9.11 5.82 -20.91
N LEU A 165 -8.91 6.23 -22.18
CA LEU A 165 -9.98 6.74 -23.01
C LEU A 165 -10.78 5.60 -23.63
N HIS A 166 -11.98 5.38 -23.13
CA HIS A 166 -12.95 4.43 -23.67
C HIS A 166 -14.29 5.10 -23.89
N LYS A 167 -15.02 4.67 -24.94
CA LYS A 167 -16.35 5.23 -25.27
C LYS A 167 -17.38 4.97 -24.15
N ASP A 168 -17.21 3.87 -23.43
CA ASP A 168 -18.23 3.37 -22.52
C ASP A 168 -17.91 3.59 -21.04
N HIS A 169 -16.75 4.15 -20.70
CA HIS A 169 -16.44 4.42 -19.31
C HIS A 169 -15.36 5.49 -19.16
N GLU A 170 -15.45 6.22 -18.07
CA GLU A 170 -14.47 7.22 -17.66
C GLU A 170 -13.54 6.62 -16.61
N SER A 171 -12.23 6.74 -16.85
CA SER A 171 -11.20 6.31 -15.91
C SER A 171 -11.04 7.31 -14.78
N LEU A 172 -10.99 6.79 -13.55
CA LEU A 172 -10.61 7.54 -12.36
C LEU A 172 -9.37 6.90 -11.74
N LEU A 173 -8.21 7.47 -12.02
CA LEU A 173 -6.93 7.02 -11.46
C LEU A 173 -6.81 7.51 -10.04
N THR A 174 -6.72 6.58 -9.07
CA THR A 174 -6.87 6.91 -7.66
C THR A 174 -5.61 6.73 -6.83
N ASN A 175 -4.83 5.69 -7.10
CA ASN A 175 -3.63 5.41 -6.33
C ASN A 175 -2.49 4.91 -7.21
N ILE A 176 -1.25 5.11 -6.75
CA ILE A 176 -0.04 4.72 -7.46
C ILE A 176 1.01 4.17 -6.49
N VAL A 177 1.71 3.12 -6.89
CA VAL A 177 2.93 2.64 -6.23
C VAL A 177 4.05 2.47 -7.25
N LEU A 178 5.29 2.73 -6.83
CA LEU A 178 6.45 2.81 -7.69
C LEU A 178 7.41 1.64 -7.45
N ASP A 179 7.80 0.97 -8.52
CA ASP A 179 8.91 0.03 -8.54
C ASP A 179 10.05 0.62 -9.38
N LEU A 180 10.83 1.48 -8.77
CA LEU A 180 11.94 2.15 -9.43
C LEU A 180 13.14 1.22 -9.69
N THR A 181 13.17 0.05 -9.05
CA THR A 181 14.20 -0.99 -9.29
C THR A 181 14.04 -1.60 -10.68
N TYR A 182 12.80 -1.84 -11.08
CA TYR A 182 12.47 -2.42 -12.38
C TYR A 182 11.85 -1.42 -13.36
N ASN A 183 11.73 -0.13 -12.98
CA ASN A 183 11.14 0.95 -13.76
C ASN A 183 9.66 0.73 -14.10
N PHE A 184 8.87 0.38 -13.10
CA PHE A 184 7.42 0.24 -13.24
C PHE A 184 6.65 1.13 -12.26
N ALA A 185 5.48 1.58 -12.70
CA ALA A 185 4.45 2.15 -11.85
C ALA A 185 3.16 1.32 -11.98
N TYR A 186 2.53 1.03 -10.85
CA TYR A 186 1.26 0.32 -10.78
C TYR A 186 0.20 1.29 -10.29
N ILE A 187 -0.88 1.44 -11.07
CA ILE A 187 -1.88 2.48 -10.87
C ILE A 187 -3.26 1.84 -10.81
N THR A 188 -4.05 2.20 -9.81
CA THR A 188 -5.45 1.79 -9.73
C THR A 188 -6.34 2.73 -10.51
N ASP A 189 -7.17 2.15 -11.37
CA ASP A 189 -8.27 2.81 -12.04
C ASP A 189 -9.58 2.31 -11.42
N THR A 190 -10.19 3.15 -10.63
CA THR A 190 -11.45 2.83 -9.95
C THR A 190 -12.63 2.84 -10.91
N GLY A 191 -12.49 3.52 -12.05
CA GLY A 191 -13.57 3.79 -12.99
C GLY A 191 -14.50 4.90 -12.50
N LYS A 192 -15.46 5.28 -13.33
CA LYS A 192 -16.45 6.31 -12.97
C LYS A 192 -17.33 5.81 -11.84
N ILE A 193 -17.42 6.61 -10.78
CA ILE A 193 -18.18 6.26 -9.58
C ILE A 193 -19.67 6.65 -9.74
N PHE A 194 -19.95 7.55 -10.69
CA PHE A 194 -21.27 8.20 -10.82
C PHE A 194 -21.84 8.04 -12.23
N GLU A 195 -22.79 7.16 -12.40
CA GLU A 195 -23.90 7.28 -13.33
C GLU A 195 -25.17 6.88 -12.59
N GLU A 196 -25.81 7.82 -11.95
CA GLU A 196 -27.23 7.73 -11.72
C GLU A 196 -27.92 8.00 -13.05
N ASP A 197 -28.42 6.95 -13.67
CA ASP A 197 -29.41 7.09 -14.72
C ASP A 197 -30.73 7.44 -14.03
N PHE A 198 -30.95 8.72 -13.78
CA PHE A 198 -32.13 9.28 -13.09
C PHE A 198 -33.44 8.83 -13.73
N ASN A 199 -33.41 8.31 -14.95
CA ASN A 199 -34.60 7.91 -15.67
C ASN A 199 -35.02 6.43 -15.48
N ASN A 200 -34.16 5.56 -14.96
CA ASN A 200 -34.44 4.11 -14.99
C ASN A 200 -34.36 3.35 -13.66
N ASN A 201 -34.03 3.96 -12.54
CA ASN A 201 -33.84 3.30 -11.24
C ASN A 201 -32.95 2.03 -11.31
N LYS A 202 -32.18 1.87 -12.36
CA LYS A 202 -31.20 0.79 -12.53
C LYS A 202 -29.83 1.41 -12.37
N ILE A 203 -29.25 1.24 -11.19
CA ILE A 203 -27.80 1.40 -11.00
C ILE A 203 -27.14 0.44 -11.97
N LYS A 204 -26.63 0.96 -13.07
CA LYS A 204 -25.71 0.21 -13.92
C LYS A 204 -24.39 0.08 -13.16
N ASN A 205 -24.30 -0.98 -12.34
CA ASN A 205 -23.08 -1.39 -11.66
C ASN A 205 -22.01 -1.89 -12.65
N ASP A 206 -21.68 -1.10 -13.65
CA ASP A 206 -20.62 -1.43 -14.60
C ASP A 206 -19.32 -0.68 -14.22
N THR A 207 -18.96 -0.77 -12.93
CA THR A 207 -17.66 -0.28 -12.44
C THR A 207 -16.58 -1.09 -13.13
N LYS A 208 -15.95 -0.48 -14.14
CA LYS A 208 -14.89 -1.11 -14.94
C LYS A 208 -13.51 -0.88 -14.29
N SER A 209 -13.42 -1.18 -13.00
CA SER A 209 -12.17 -1.06 -12.25
C SER A 209 -11.06 -1.91 -12.85
N SER A 210 -9.85 -1.44 -12.80
CA SER A 210 -8.69 -2.12 -13.37
C SER A 210 -7.37 -1.69 -12.71
N LEU A 211 -6.32 -2.45 -12.99
CA LEU A 211 -4.95 -2.14 -12.63
C LEU A 211 -4.18 -1.75 -13.90
N LEU A 212 -3.60 -0.56 -13.93
CA LEU A 212 -2.69 -0.14 -14.99
C LEU A 212 -1.24 -0.43 -14.56
N VAL A 213 -0.46 -0.97 -15.48
CA VAL A 213 0.96 -1.23 -15.30
C VAL A 213 1.71 -0.41 -16.35
N LEU A 214 2.41 0.61 -15.90
CA LEU A 214 3.20 1.50 -16.74
C LEU A 214 4.67 1.14 -16.62
N ASN A 215 5.31 0.82 -17.74
CA ASN A 215 6.75 0.74 -17.84
C ASN A 215 7.32 2.15 -18.04
N LEU A 216 8.05 2.65 -17.03
CA LEU A 216 8.60 4.00 -17.01
C LEU A 216 9.74 4.20 -18.02
N LYS A 217 10.36 3.12 -18.51
CA LYS A 217 11.47 3.20 -19.46
C LYS A 217 11.00 3.35 -20.90
N ASN A 218 10.03 2.52 -21.33
CA ASN A 218 9.53 2.51 -22.70
C ASN A 218 8.19 3.21 -22.86
N LYS A 219 7.61 3.74 -21.77
CA LYS A 219 6.32 4.45 -21.71
C LYS A 219 5.10 3.61 -22.11
N LEU A 220 5.26 2.29 -22.17
CA LEU A 220 4.16 1.38 -22.48
C LEU A 220 3.28 1.16 -21.24
N THR A 221 1.97 1.28 -21.42
CA THR A 221 0.98 1.02 -20.38
C THR A 221 0.07 -0.13 -20.78
N ILE A 222 -0.13 -1.07 -19.86
CA ILE A 222 -1.02 -2.22 -20.04
C ILE A 222 -2.09 -2.19 -18.94
N ARG A 223 -3.30 -2.56 -19.32
CA ARG A 223 -4.44 -2.65 -18.42
C ARG A 223 -4.71 -4.12 -18.05
N PHE A 224 -4.68 -4.42 -16.75
CA PHE A 224 -5.00 -5.71 -16.15
C PHE A 224 -6.29 -5.64 -15.32
N LEU A 225 -6.83 -6.79 -14.94
CA LEU A 225 -7.97 -6.97 -14.04
C LEU A 225 -9.29 -6.35 -14.52
N ARG A 226 -9.39 -5.99 -15.80
CA ARG A 226 -10.64 -5.46 -16.35
C ARG A 226 -11.74 -6.50 -16.28
N LYS A 227 -12.85 -6.19 -15.60
CA LYS A 227 -13.98 -7.09 -15.36
C LYS A 227 -13.66 -8.34 -14.51
N GLU A 228 -12.49 -8.36 -13.86
CA GLU A 228 -12.16 -9.42 -12.94
C GLU A 228 -12.91 -9.24 -11.61
N LYS A 229 -13.42 -10.33 -11.06
CA LYS A 229 -14.15 -10.30 -9.79
C LYS A 229 -13.34 -9.70 -8.65
N SER A 230 -12.02 -9.85 -8.70
CA SER A 230 -11.09 -9.34 -7.70
C SER A 230 -10.92 -7.81 -7.71
N SER A 231 -11.32 -7.14 -8.80
CA SER A 231 -11.29 -5.67 -8.90
C SER A 231 -12.65 -5.02 -8.60
N MET A 232 -13.69 -5.82 -8.44
CA MET A 232 -15.07 -5.34 -8.26
C MET A 232 -15.45 -5.30 -6.77
N PRO A 233 -16.38 -4.40 -6.37
CA PRO A 233 -16.89 -4.36 -5.00
C PRO A 233 -17.63 -5.66 -4.65
N ASP A 234 -17.54 -6.05 -3.39
CA ASP A 234 -18.33 -7.18 -2.86
C ASP A 234 -19.71 -6.67 -2.39
N LEU A 235 -20.67 -6.82 -3.25
CA LEU A 235 -22.06 -6.36 -2.98
C LEU A 235 -22.76 -7.17 -1.88
N SER A 236 -22.22 -8.34 -1.52
CA SER A 236 -22.78 -9.19 -0.46
C SER A 236 -22.43 -8.70 0.95
N LEU A 237 -21.43 -7.82 1.07
CA LEU A 237 -21.03 -7.28 2.37
C LEU A 237 -22.09 -6.33 2.90
N PRO A 238 -22.59 -6.58 4.12
CA PRO A 238 -23.54 -5.68 4.76
C PRO A 238 -22.89 -4.32 5.02
N GLN A 239 -23.68 -3.27 4.97
CA GLN A 239 -23.29 -1.98 5.51
C GLN A 239 -23.17 -2.11 7.03
N ARG A 240 -21.95 -2.23 7.54
CA ARG A 240 -21.70 -2.44 8.98
C ARG A 240 -21.93 -1.19 9.81
N ASN A 241 -21.88 -0.02 9.20
CA ASN A 241 -22.21 1.24 9.84
C ASN A 241 -23.44 1.86 9.18
N LYS A 242 -24.53 2.00 9.93
CA LYS A 242 -25.79 2.58 9.43
C LYS A 242 -25.67 4.04 8.99
N ASN A 243 -24.65 4.74 9.49
CA ASN A 243 -24.43 6.16 9.21
C ASN A 243 -23.47 6.39 8.03
N LEU A 244 -22.77 5.33 7.57
CA LEU A 244 -21.78 5.40 6.50
C LEU A 244 -22.23 4.46 5.36
N SER A 245 -22.88 5.02 4.36
CA SER A 245 -23.13 4.32 3.10
C SER A 245 -21.84 4.28 2.29
N ILE A 246 -21.15 3.14 2.28
CA ILE A 246 -19.99 2.94 1.41
C ILE A 246 -20.52 2.65 0.02
N LYS A 247 -20.19 3.51 -0.95
CA LYS A 247 -20.53 3.29 -2.35
C LYS A 247 -19.91 2.00 -2.87
N ASP A 248 -20.50 1.43 -3.89
CA ASP A 248 -20.01 0.24 -4.59
C ASP A 248 -18.76 0.58 -5.42
N ILE A 249 -17.66 0.88 -4.71
CA ILE A 249 -16.39 1.31 -5.28
C ILE A 249 -15.50 0.09 -5.46
N GLY A 250 -15.01 -0.06 -6.68
CA GLY A 250 -14.08 -1.11 -7.04
C GLY A 250 -12.65 -0.86 -6.54
N LEU A 251 -11.70 -1.22 -7.37
CA LEU A 251 -10.28 -1.17 -7.05
C LEU A 251 -9.82 0.25 -6.72
N TYR A 252 -9.31 0.45 -5.51
CA TYR A 252 -8.78 1.72 -5.04
C TYR A 252 -7.43 1.54 -4.32
N GLY A 253 -7.41 0.76 -3.24
CA GLY A 253 -6.21 0.52 -2.46
C GLY A 253 -5.20 -0.37 -3.18
N ILE A 254 -3.93 0.03 -3.16
CA ILE A 254 -2.80 -0.71 -3.72
C ILE A 254 -1.57 -0.54 -2.84
N ALA A 255 -0.78 -1.62 -2.71
CA ALA A 255 0.53 -1.58 -2.08
C ALA A 255 1.51 -2.51 -2.82
N LEU A 256 2.78 -2.12 -2.87
CA LEU A 256 3.86 -2.93 -3.41
C LEU A 256 4.67 -3.50 -2.25
N SER A 257 4.95 -4.80 -2.25
CA SER A 257 5.83 -5.42 -1.26
C SER A 257 7.21 -4.75 -1.24
N CYS A 258 7.86 -4.69 -0.08
CA CYS A 258 9.17 -4.03 0.01
C CYS A 258 10.24 -4.71 -0.85
N ASP A 259 10.13 -6.02 -1.08
CA ASP A 259 11.01 -6.81 -1.95
C ASP A 259 10.62 -6.73 -3.45
N LYS A 260 9.61 -5.91 -3.79
CA LYS A 260 9.09 -5.67 -5.14
C LYS A 260 8.48 -6.90 -5.85
N ARG A 261 8.31 -8.02 -5.16
CA ARG A 261 7.79 -9.25 -5.78
C ARG A 261 6.28 -9.31 -5.92
N PHE A 262 5.54 -8.54 -5.13
CA PHE A 262 4.09 -8.66 -5.07
C PHE A 262 3.39 -7.31 -5.06
N ILE A 263 2.32 -7.22 -5.84
CA ILE A 263 1.29 -6.19 -5.69
C ILE A 263 0.17 -6.75 -4.82
N TYR A 264 -0.19 -5.98 -3.80
CA TYR A 264 -1.40 -6.17 -2.99
C TYR A 264 -2.43 -5.14 -3.43
N TYR A 265 -3.67 -5.55 -3.59
CA TYR A 265 -4.75 -4.64 -3.97
C TYR A 265 -6.10 -5.09 -3.39
N SER A 266 -7.03 -4.16 -3.28
CA SER A 266 -8.39 -4.43 -2.81
C SER A 266 -9.38 -3.41 -3.36
N PRO A 267 -10.59 -3.84 -3.74
CA PRO A 267 -11.73 -2.94 -3.85
C PRO A 267 -11.99 -2.25 -2.50
N VAL A 268 -12.57 -1.05 -2.52
CA VAL A 268 -12.92 -0.34 -1.28
C VAL A 268 -13.90 -1.19 -0.47
N LYS A 269 -15.03 -1.54 -1.07
CA LYS A 269 -16.03 -2.40 -0.43
C LYS A 269 -15.65 -3.87 -0.60
N SER A 270 -14.70 -4.33 0.21
CA SER A 270 -14.26 -5.72 0.20
C SER A 270 -13.56 -6.08 1.53
N ASP A 271 -13.81 -7.27 2.03
CA ASP A 271 -13.07 -7.89 3.12
C ASP A 271 -11.91 -8.75 2.63
N LYS A 272 -11.67 -8.77 1.32
CA LYS A 272 -10.60 -9.53 0.67
C LYS A 272 -9.45 -8.63 0.26
N LEU A 273 -8.25 -9.11 0.49
CA LEU A 273 -7.02 -8.58 -0.04
C LEU A 273 -6.49 -9.53 -1.09
N TYR A 274 -6.16 -9.03 -2.24
CA TYR A 274 -5.63 -9.81 -3.35
C TYR A 274 -4.13 -9.57 -3.51
N LYS A 275 -3.43 -10.59 -3.99
CA LYS A 275 -1.98 -10.58 -4.18
C LYS A 275 -1.62 -11.16 -5.55
N ILE A 276 -0.82 -10.43 -6.33
CA ILE A 276 -0.29 -10.86 -7.63
C ILE A 276 1.24 -10.73 -7.63
N ASN A 277 1.93 -11.68 -8.25
CA ASN A 277 3.37 -11.56 -8.49
C ASN A 277 3.63 -10.51 -9.58
N THR A 278 4.53 -9.56 -9.30
CA THR A 278 4.91 -8.48 -10.21
C THR A 278 5.48 -8.98 -11.54
N LEU A 279 6.18 -10.12 -11.55
CA LEU A 279 6.70 -10.71 -12.78
C LEU A 279 5.61 -11.04 -13.79
N PHE A 280 4.40 -11.43 -13.35
CA PHE A 280 3.28 -11.68 -14.27
C PHE A 280 2.74 -10.39 -14.88
N LEU A 281 2.86 -9.28 -14.18
CA LEU A 281 2.41 -7.97 -14.62
C LEU A 281 3.43 -7.28 -15.54
N GLN A 282 4.71 -7.54 -15.31
CA GLN A 282 5.82 -6.96 -16.08
C GLN A 282 6.07 -7.65 -17.42
N ASP A 283 5.77 -8.95 -17.52
CA ASP A 283 5.97 -9.79 -18.71
C ASP A 283 4.80 -9.74 -19.72
N GLU A 284 3.84 -8.83 -19.55
CA GLU A 284 2.66 -8.69 -20.42
C GLU A 284 1.81 -9.98 -20.55
N ARG A 285 1.97 -10.91 -19.62
CA ARG A 285 1.27 -12.19 -19.67
C ARG A 285 -0.20 -12.00 -19.33
N THR A 286 -1.05 -12.76 -19.99
CA THR A 286 -2.46 -12.83 -19.60
C THR A 286 -2.57 -13.46 -18.22
N LEU A 287 -3.07 -12.68 -17.25
CA LEU A 287 -3.35 -13.16 -15.89
C LEU A 287 -4.44 -14.24 -15.93
N ARG A 288 -4.23 -15.29 -15.16
CA ARG A 288 -5.22 -16.34 -14.92
C ARG A 288 -5.67 -16.26 -13.47
N ASN A 289 -6.89 -16.74 -13.19
CA ASN A 289 -7.44 -16.71 -11.81
C ASN A 289 -6.50 -17.36 -10.77
N LYS A 290 -5.72 -18.37 -11.16
CA LYS A 290 -4.75 -19.00 -10.27
C LYS A 290 -3.52 -18.14 -9.94
N ASP A 291 -3.29 -17.09 -10.70
CA ASP A 291 -2.17 -16.16 -10.48
C ASP A 291 -2.54 -15.08 -9.44
N ILE A 292 -3.83 -15.03 -9.06
CA ILE A 292 -4.38 -14.13 -8.06
C ILE A 292 -4.59 -14.91 -6.75
N ASN A 293 -3.80 -14.58 -5.75
CA ASN A 293 -3.94 -15.16 -4.42
C ASN A 293 -4.87 -14.30 -3.57
N ILE A 294 -5.76 -14.94 -2.83
CA ILE A 294 -6.70 -14.27 -1.92
C ILE A 294 -6.16 -14.35 -0.50
N LEU A 295 -6.10 -13.22 0.16
CA LEU A 295 -5.77 -13.07 1.57
C LEU A 295 -6.98 -12.49 2.29
N ASN A 296 -7.10 -12.74 3.59
CA ASN A 296 -8.17 -12.14 4.37
C ASN A 296 -7.77 -10.72 4.82
N LYS A 297 -8.68 -9.78 4.67
CA LYS A 297 -8.61 -8.44 5.21
C LYS A 297 -9.76 -8.26 6.20
N LYS A 298 -9.55 -7.48 7.24
CA LYS A 298 -10.52 -7.36 8.32
C LYS A 298 -11.68 -6.42 7.99
N SER A 299 -11.46 -5.42 7.13
CA SER A 299 -12.46 -4.39 6.81
C SER A 299 -12.27 -3.77 5.43
N SER A 300 -13.26 -3.01 4.98
CA SER A 300 -13.17 -2.12 3.83
C SER A 300 -12.10 -1.06 4.04
N SER A 301 -11.38 -0.65 2.98
CA SER A 301 -10.29 0.31 3.11
C SER A 301 -10.07 1.12 1.85
N PHE A 302 -9.68 2.40 2.02
CA PHE A 302 -9.26 3.27 0.92
C PHE A 302 -7.77 3.11 0.62
N GLU A 303 -6.93 3.28 1.59
CA GLU A 303 -5.47 3.30 1.41
C GLU A 303 -4.82 2.07 2.01
N MET A 304 -3.77 1.63 1.36
CA MET A 304 -2.90 0.55 1.82
C MET A 304 -1.45 0.93 1.55
N MET A 305 -0.56 0.52 2.43
CA MET A 305 0.87 0.80 2.28
C MET A 305 1.70 -0.32 2.90
N SER A 306 2.64 -0.84 2.15
CA SER A 306 3.67 -1.73 2.68
C SER A 306 4.82 -0.93 3.28
N SER A 307 5.47 -1.48 4.28
CA SER A 307 6.63 -0.88 4.90
C SER A 307 7.92 -1.62 4.53
N ALA A 308 9.06 -0.95 4.74
CA ALA A 308 10.38 -1.52 4.54
C ALA A 308 10.66 -2.75 5.42
N ARG A 309 9.87 -2.96 6.47
CA ARG A 309 9.95 -4.13 7.36
C ARG A 309 9.01 -5.26 7.00
N GLY A 310 8.29 -5.14 5.87
CA GLY A 310 7.30 -6.12 5.43
C GLY A 310 6.01 -6.10 6.26
N LEU A 311 5.72 -4.99 6.94
CA LEU A 311 4.43 -4.75 7.55
C LEU A 311 3.49 -4.13 6.53
N PHE A 312 2.22 -4.45 6.65
CA PHE A 312 1.17 -3.98 5.77
C PHE A 312 0.18 -3.14 6.58
N TYR A 313 0.14 -1.84 6.30
CA TYR A 313 -0.76 -0.89 6.93
C TYR A 313 -1.92 -0.59 6.00
N TYR A 314 -3.12 -0.49 6.54
CA TYR A 314 -4.31 -0.10 5.77
C TYR A 314 -5.34 0.63 6.62
N THR A 315 -6.10 1.51 5.98
CA THR A 315 -7.21 2.21 6.61
C THR A 315 -8.37 1.25 6.82
N SER A 316 -9.09 1.39 7.91
CA SER A 316 -10.32 0.63 8.19
C SER A 316 -11.49 1.58 8.29
N ILE A 317 -12.47 1.40 7.40
CA ILE A 317 -13.67 2.22 7.36
C ILE A 317 -14.59 1.86 8.52
N GLU A 318 -14.79 0.54 8.75
CA GLU A 318 -15.73 0.06 9.77
C GLU A 318 -15.21 0.27 11.20
N GLU A 319 -13.89 0.35 11.38
CA GLU A 319 -13.27 0.54 12.70
C GLU A 319 -12.80 1.98 12.93
N ASN A 320 -12.95 2.88 11.94
CA ASN A 320 -12.42 4.25 11.98
C ASN A 320 -10.95 4.28 12.46
N SER A 321 -10.14 3.37 11.93
CA SER A 321 -8.81 3.10 12.44
C SER A 321 -7.80 2.80 11.34
N VAL A 322 -6.51 2.80 11.69
CA VAL A 322 -5.44 2.25 10.87
C VAL A 322 -5.06 0.88 11.43
N LEU A 323 -5.07 -0.11 10.57
CA LEU A 323 -4.74 -1.49 10.90
C LEU A 323 -3.37 -1.87 10.35
N VAL A 324 -2.69 -2.80 11.03
CA VAL A 324 -1.40 -3.35 10.60
C VAL A 324 -1.44 -4.87 10.58
N ASN A 325 -0.84 -5.46 9.54
CA ASN A 325 -0.72 -6.92 9.39
C ASN A 325 0.66 -7.31 8.84
N PHE A 326 0.99 -8.60 8.90
CA PHE A 326 2.30 -9.19 8.55
C PHE A 326 2.21 -10.13 7.36
N TYR A 327 1.66 -9.70 6.23
CA TYR A 327 1.48 -10.58 5.06
C TYR A 327 2.78 -11.00 4.34
N GLU A 328 3.87 -10.27 4.55
CA GLU A 328 5.14 -10.53 3.84
C GLU A 328 6.09 -11.47 4.60
N ARG A 329 5.72 -11.93 5.79
CA ARG A 329 6.57 -12.80 6.61
C ARG A 329 6.30 -14.27 6.38
N ILE A 330 7.38 -15.08 6.39
CA ILE A 330 7.36 -16.53 6.19
C ILE A 330 6.60 -17.26 7.31
N LEU A 331 6.53 -16.70 8.51
CA LEU A 331 5.84 -17.25 9.67
C LEU A 331 4.68 -16.33 10.05
N THR A 332 3.64 -16.31 9.24
CA THR A 332 2.47 -15.49 9.50
C THR A 332 1.40 -16.23 10.27
N PHE A 333 1.31 -15.92 11.54
CA PHE A 333 -0.01 -15.95 12.19
C PHE A 333 -0.68 -14.61 11.88
N SER A 334 -1.84 -14.66 11.24
CA SER A 334 -2.59 -13.47 10.77
C SER A 334 -3.17 -12.66 11.94
N ASN A 335 -2.31 -11.98 12.69
CA ASN A 335 -2.74 -11.08 13.75
C ASN A 335 -2.84 -9.67 13.20
N VAL A 336 -4.04 -9.30 12.77
CA VAL A 336 -4.38 -7.90 12.49
C VAL A 336 -4.45 -7.15 13.80
N ARG A 337 -3.71 -6.04 13.90
CA ARG A 337 -3.76 -5.15 15.06
C ARG A 337 -4.14 -3.74 14.63
N SER A 338 -4.88 -3.08 15.48
CA SER A 338 -5.13 -1.66 15.33
C SER A 338 -3.90 -0.87 15.76
N VAL A 339 -3.46 0.05 14.90
CA VAL A 339 -2.45 1.06 15.23
C VAL A 339 -3.13 2.21 15.98
N ARG A 340 -4.42 2.42 15.71
CA ARG A 340 -5.27 3.37 16.39
C ARG A 340 -6.70 2.83 16.47
N HIS A 341 -7.36 3.01 17.61
CA HIS A 341 -8.80 2.89 17.76
C HIS A 341 -9.47 4.26 17.67
N GLY A 342 -10.41 4.39 16.72
CA GLY A 342 -11.18 5.58 16.52
C GLY A 342 -12.48 5.57 17.30
N ASN A 343 -12.44 5.62 18.63
CA ASN A 343 -13.68 5.65 19.42
C ASN A 343 -14.34 7.03 19.56
N TYR A 344 -13.86 8.05 18.83
CA TYR A 344 -14.25 9.43 19.18
C TYR A 344 -14.94 10.23 18.09
N PHE A 345 -15.04 9.68 16.88
CA PHE A 345 -15.72 10.41 15.80
C PHE A 345 -16.43 9.37 14.93
N GLU A 346 -17.70 9.17 15.16
CA GLU A 346 -18.52 8.17 14.48
C GLU A 346 -18.52 8.30 12.95
N ASP A 347 -18.13 9.48 12.42
CA ASP A 347 -18.15 9.79 11.00
C ASP A 347 -16.75 10.09 10.40
N ASN A 348 -15.66 9.92 11.15
CA ASN A 348 -14.31 10.25 10.71
C ASN A 348 -13.57 9.04 10.17
N VAL A 349 -13.41 8.94 8.86
CA VAL A 349 -12.75 7.81 8.20
C VAL A 349 -11.33 8.16 7.82
N PRO A 350 -10.33 7.34 8.19
CA PRO A 350 -8.99 7.48 7.65
C PRO A 350 -8.98 7.12 6.17
N VAL A 351 -8.51 8.07 5.33
CA VAL A 351 -8.57 7.95 3.87
C VAL A 351 -7.20 7.82 3.22
N SER A 352 -6.15 8.31 3.86
CA SER A 352 -4.80 8.22 3.30
C SER A 352 -3.73 8.05 4.38
N LEU A 353 -2.61 7.41 3.99
CA LEU A 353 -1.45 7.08 4.82
C LEU A 353 -0.18 7.65 4.22
N ALA A 354 0.77 8.07 5.06
CA ALA A 354 2.10 8.47 4.62
C ALA A 354 3.16 8.14 5.67
N PHE A 355 4.30 7.57 5.26
CA PHE A 355 5.44 7.39 6.14
C PHE A 355 6.40 8.58 6.04
N ASN A 356 6.80 9.11 7.20
CA ASN A 356 8.01 9.92 7.27
C ASN A 356 9.21 8.98 7.47
N GLY A 357 9.92 8.71 6.38
CA GLY A 357 11.00 7.72 6.37
C GLY A 357 12.22 8.11 7.21
N THR A 358 12.42 9.38 7.52
CA THR A 358 13.53 9.85 8.34
C THR A 358 13.24 9.74 9.84
N THR A 359 11.99 9.98 10.23
CA THR A 359 11.58 10.02 11.64
C THR A 359 10.87 8.76 12.12
N GLY A 360 10.42 7.89 11.21
CA GLY A 360 9.71 6.66 11.52
C GLY A 360 8.30 6.88 12.06
N TYR A 361 7.68 8.00 11.71
CA TYR A 361 6.26 8.26 11.97
C TYR A 361 5.39 7.83 10.78
N LEU A 362 4.23 7.29 11.10
CA LEU A 362 3.12 7.13 10.18
C LEU A 362 2.16 8.31 10.36
N PHE A 363 1.84 9.00 9.28
CA PHE A 363 0.82 10.03 9.21
C PHE A 363 -0.43 9.44 8.56
N TYR A 364 -1.59 9.90 8.95
CA TYR A 364 -2.84 9.53 8.32
C TYR A 364 -3.81 10.71 8.29
N LEU A 365 -4.48 10.82 7.14
CA LEU A 365 -5.51 11.81 6.87
C LEU A 365 -6.87 11.21 7.23
N VAL A 366 -7.65 11.97 7.98
CA VAL A 366 -9.04 11.66 8.33
C VAL A 366 -9.93 12.70 7.71
N ASN A 367 -10.98 12.27 7.02
CA ASN A 367 -11.90 13.12 6.30
C ASN A 367 -13.34 12.67 6.59
N LYS A 368 -14.15 13.56 7.19
CA LYS A 368 -15.58 13.31 7.45
C LYS A 368 -16.43 13.25 6.18
N HIS A 369 -16.04 14.01 5.18
CA HIS A 369 -16.79 14.19 3.94
C HIS A 369 -16.10 13.51 2.77
N ASN A 370 -15.76 12.22 2.93
CA ASN A 370 -15.25 11.50 1.79
C ASN A 370 -16.39 11.27 0.79
N ILE A 371 -16.22 11.81 -0.43
CA ILE A 371 -17.17 11.69 -1.55
C ILE A 371 -17.53 10.24 -1.89
N PHE A 372 -16.70 9.29 -1.48
CA PHE A 372 -16.91 7.87 -1.72
C PHE A 372 -17.79 7.19 -0.65
N ILE A 373 -18.16 7.92 0.42
CA ILE A 373 -18.89 7.33 1.54
C ILE A 373 -20.35 7.75 1.57
N ASN A 374 -20.69 8.96 1.16
CA ASN A 374 -22.06 9.48 1.25
C ASN A 374 -22.77 9.49 -0.12
N ASP A 375 -24.01 9.03 -0.16
CA ASP A 375 -24.86 9.08 -1.36
C ASP A 375 -25.23 10.51 -1.77
N ASN A 376 -25.14 11.46 -0.85
CA ASN A 376 -25.43 12.87 -1.08
C ASN A 376 -24.16 13.65 -1.36
N ILE A 377 -23.68 13.62 -2.61
CA ILE A 377 -22.54 14.44 -3.09
C ILE A 377 -22.81 15.93 -2.95
N GLU A 378 -24.08 16.34 -2.95
CA GLU A 378 -24.53 17.72 -2.80
C GLU A 378 -24.46 18.25 -1.36
N LYS A 379 -24.07 17.43 -0.38
CA LYS A 379 -24.01 17.87 0.99
C LYS A 379 -22.76 18.71 1.20
N GLU A 380 -22.98 20.01 1.27
CA GLU A 380 -21.95 20.99 1.64
C GLU A 380 -21.30 20.64 2.98
N LEU A 381 -20.02 20.98 3.14
CA LEU A 381 -19.33 20.89 4.42
C LEU A 381 -20.09 21.67 5.50
N ASP A 382 -20.32 21.06 6.65
CA ASP A 382 -20.68 21.80 7.84
C ASP A 382 -19.46 22.55 8.39
N VAL A 383 -19.33 23.82 8.00
CA VAL A 383 -18.21 24.68 8.41
C VAL A 383 -18.25 25.07 9.89
N ASN A 384 -19.25 24.62 10.66
CA ASN A 384 -19.30 24.87 12.10
C ASN A 384 -18.51 23.82 12.90
N GLN A 385 -18.14 22.69 12.30
CA GLN A 385 -17.38 21.63 12.93
C GLN A 385 -16.07 21.34 12.19
N ASP A 386 -15.11 20.73 12.89
CA ASP A 386 -13.88 20.28 12.27
C ASP A 386 -14.15 19.04 11.39
N ASN A 387 -13.74 19.10 10.10
CA ASN A 387 -14.04 18.10 9.10
C ASN A 387 -12.80 17.32 8.66
N PHE A 388 -11.62 17.91 8.78
CA PHE A 388 -10.36 17.34 8.31
C PHE A 388 -9.34 17.29 9.44
N PHE A 389 -8.63 16.16 9.53
CA PHE A 389 -7.59 15.96 10.53
C PHE A 389 -6.40 15.24 9.92
N ILE A 390 -5.21 15.63 10.33
CA ILE A 390 -4.00 14.85 10.06
C ILE A 390 -3.36 14.54 11.40
N TYR A 391 -3.15 13.26 11.60
CA TYR A 391 -2.50 12.73 12.80
C TYR A 391 -1.19 12.06 12.44
N LYS A 392 -0.27 11.99 13.40
CA LYS A 392 0.93 11.17 13.31
C LYS A 392 1.06 10.24 14.50
N ILE A 393 1.64 9.08 14.26
CA ILE A 393 1.94 8.09 15.30
C ILE A 393 3.33 7.50 15.06
N LYS A 394 4.12 7.34 16.13
CA LYS A 394 5.44 6.74 16.04
C LYS A 394 5.32 5.22 15.86
N VAL A 395 5.72 4.72 14.68
CA VAL A 395 5.71 3.27 14.37
C VAL A 395 7.12 2.70 14.21
N ASN A 396 8.13 3.56 14.15
CA ASN A 396 9.53 3.21 13.91
C ASN A 396 9.72 2.41 12.60
N ASP A 397 8.99 2.79 11.55
CA ASP A 397 8.98 2.12 10.26
C ASP A 397 9.12 3.14 9.13
N ARG A 398 9.32 2.64 7.90
CA ARG A 398 9.53 3.44 6.69
C ARG A 398 8.69 2.85 5.57
N SER A 399 8.45 3.62 4.50
CA SER A 399 7.70 3.12 3.34
C SER A 399 8.47 2.01 2.60
N TYR A 400 7.76 1.27 1.77
CA TYR A 400 8.29 0.23 0.87
C TYR A 400 9.36 0.73 -0.11
N LEU A 401 9.48 2.04 -0.30
CA LEU A 401 10.51 2.65 -1.17
C LEU A 401 11.93 2.53 -0.58
N TYR A 402 12.03 2.43 0.74
CA TYR A 402 13.31 2.20 1.41
C TYR A 402 13.77 0.74 1.25
N PRO A 403 15.08 0.47 1.42
CA PRO A 403 15.59 -0.88 1.37
C PRO A 403 14.83 -1.83 2.28
N CYS A 404 14.47 -2.99 1.73
CA CYS A 404 13.68 -3.98 2.43
C CYS A 404 14.47 -4.63 3.58
N ASN A 405 13.92 -4.59 4.78
CA ASN A 405 14.53 -5.15 5.98
C ASN A 405 13.54 -6.02 6.76
N ILE A 406 13.08 -7.10 6.15
CA ILE A 406 12.10 -8.03 6.73
C ILE A 406 12.63 -8.68 8.01
N TYR A 407 13.96 -8.84 8.12
CA TYR A 407 14.58 -9.53 9.25
C TYR A 407 14.80 -8.66 10.49
N SER A 408 14.64 -7.34 10.39
CA SER A 408 14.91 -6.41 11.52
C SER A 408 13.97 -6.58 12.72
N TYR A 409 12.88 -7.33 12.56
CA TYR A 409 11.91 -7.63 13.63
C TYR A 409 12.16 -8.96 14.33
N ILE A 410 13.16 -9.73 13.90
CA ILE A 410 13.53 -10.94 14.65
C ILE A 410 14.30 -10.47 15.89
N PRO A 411 13.77 -10.64 17.11
CA PRO A 411 14.49 -10.27 18.31
C PRO A 411 15.86 -10.97 18.33
N ASN A 412 16.88 -10.30 18.86
CA ASN A 412 18.21 -10.91 19.00
C ASN A 412 18.18 -12.27 19.68
N SER A 413 17.26 -12.44 20.64
CA SER A 413 16.99 -13.75 21.30
C SER A 413 16.55 -14.84 20.32
N THR A 414 15.81 -14.49 19.26
CA THR A 414 15.37 -15.45 18.24
C THR A 414 16.53 -15.85 17.33
N TRP A 415 17.42 -14.92 16.97
CA TRP A 415 18.66 -15.25 16.25
C TRP A 415 19.56 -16.16 17.05
N ILE A 416 19.71 -15.90 18.36
CA ILE A 416 20.46 -16.75 19.27
C ILE A 416 19.83 -18.16 19.32
N ALA A 417 18.51 -18.25 19.41
CA ALA A 417 17.81 -19.53 19.40
C ALA A 417 17.99 -20.30 18.08
N ILE A 418 17.89 -19.61 16.93
CA ILE A 418 18.13 -20.21 15.61
C ILE A 418 19.57 -20.75 15.51
N ILE A 419 20.55 -19.99 15.99
CA ILE A 419 21.95 -20.40 16.01
C ILE A 419 22.12 -21.62 16.93
N ILE A 420 21.54 -21.62 18.12
CA ILE A 420 21.62 -22.75 19.07
C ILE A 420 20.97 -24.00 18.45
N ILE A 421 19.79 -23.88 17.84
CA ILE A 421 19.11 -25.00 17.16
C ILE A 421 19.96 -25.54 16.00
N SER A 422 20.54 -24.66 15.20
CA SER A 422 21.44 -25.04 14.11
C SER A 422 22.66 -25.79 14.60
N LEU A 423 23.28 -25.35 15.70
CA LEU A 423 24.41 -26.02 16.34
C LEU A 423 24.01 -27.40 16.92
N LEU A 424 22.84 -27.51 17.55
CA LEU A 424 22.31 -28.76 18.08
C LEU A 424 22.01 -29.77 16.96
N MET A 425 21.43 -29.31 15.86
CA MET A 425 21.20 -30.16 14.66
C MET A 425 22.51 -30.64 14.05
N SER A 426 23.49 -29.75 13.90
CA SER A 426 24.82 -30.09 13.40
C SER A 426 25.53 -31.11 14.29
N TYR A 427 25.44 -30.95 15.61
CA TYR A 427 25.95 -31.91 16.59
C TYR A 427 25.24 -33.27 16.53
N GLY A 428 23.90 -33.25 16.34
CA GLY A 428 23.10 -34.47 16.17
C GLY A 428 23.52 -35.26 14.92
N VAL A 429 23.68 -34.55 13.79
CA VAL A 429 24.16 -35.15 12.54
C VAL A 429 25.60 -35.69 12.70
N PHE A 430 26.49 -34.94 13.34
CA PHE A 430 27.85 -35.39 13.62
C PHE A 430 27.85 -36.68 14.48
N LYS A 431 27.05 -36.75 15.54
CA LYS A 431 26.91 -37.98 16.35
C LYS A 431 26.38 -39.16 15.56
N LEU A 432 25.44 -38.92 14.64
CA LEU A 432 24.87 -39.94 13.77
C LEU A 432 25.93 -40.50 12.84
N ILE A 433 26.74 -39.62 12.24
CA ILE A 433 27.88 -40.04 11.37
C ILE A 433 28.88 -40.85 12.17
N VAL A 434 29.27 -40.43 13.36
CA VAL A 434 30.19 -41.17 14.24
C VAL A 434 29.63 -42.53 14.66
N CYS A 435 28.33 -42.65 14.91
CA CYS A 435 27.69 -43.94 15.20
C CYS A 435 27.71 -44.87 13.98
N VAL A 436 27.40 -44.34 12.79
CA VAL A 436 27.39 -45.13 11.55
C VAL A 436 28.80 -45.59 11.20
N THR A 437 29.82 -44.74 11.35
CA THR A 437 31.22 -45.13 11.13
C THR A 437 31.72 -46.16 12.13
N LYS A 438 31.23 -46.16 13.38
CA LYS A 438 31.56 -47.20 14.37
C LYS A 438 30.83 -48.53 14.14
N LEU A 439 29.72 -48.51 13.40
CA LEU A 439 28.93 -49.70 13.07
C LEU A 439 29.39 -50.33 11.73
N SER A 440 30.25 -49.66 10.97
CA SER A 440 30.82 -50.27 9.77
C SER A 440 31.76 -51.41 10.27
N PRO A 441 31.56 -52.66 9.82
CA PRO A 441 32.42 -53.75 10.20
C PRO A 441 33.86 -53.44 9.76
N LYS A 442 34.82 -53.52 10.70
CA LYS A 442 36.22 -53.47 10.32
C LYS A 442 36.41 -54.56 9.25
N LYS A 443 36.74 -54.14 8.04
CA LYS A 443 37.27 -55.08 7.03
C LYS A 443 38.40 -55.83 7.77
N LYS A 444 38.21 -57.13 8.03
CA LYS A 444 39.31 -58.01 8.34
C LYS A 444 40.26 -57.90 7.17
N GLU A 445 41.45 -57.40 7.41
CA GLU A 445 42.55 -57.60 6.49
C GLU A 445 42.69 -59.12 6.39
N MET A 446 42.32 -59.69 5.21
CA MET A 446 42.67 -61.05 4.86
C MET A 446 44.17 -61.00 4.66
N GLU A 447 44.91 -61.66 5.57
CA GLU A 447 46.28 -62.05 5.33
C GLU A 447 46.27 -62.87 4.07
N PRO A 448 47.18 -62.63 3.08
CA PRO A 448 47.24 -63.34 1.87
C PRO A 448 47.64 -64.81 2.21
N ASN A 449 46.87 -65.76 1.76
CA ASN A 449 47.13 -67.20 1.91
C ASN A 449 48.47 -67.47 1.27
N GLU A 450 49.39 -68.16 1.97
CA GLU A 450 50.71 -68.51 1.47
C GLU A 450 50.68 -69.41 0.20
N GLU A 451 49.54 -69.95 -0.20
CA GLU A 451 49.34 -70.73 -1.42
C GLU A 451 49.22 -69.85 -2.69
N GLU A 452 48.92 -68.55 -2.63
CA GLU A 452 48.86 -67.69 -3.81
C GLU A 452 50.24 -67.14 -4.22
N LEU A 453 51.24 -67.22 -3.37
CA LEU A 453 52.60 -66.75 -3.65
C LEU A 453 53.44 -67.81 -4.46
N ALA A 454 52.96 -69.03 -4.57
CA ALA A 454 53.66 -70.13 -5.33
C ALA A 454 53.38 -70.08 -6.84
N TYR A 455 52.34 -69.35 -7.31
CA TYR A 455 51.93 -69.35 -8.73
C TYR A 455 52.51 -68.19 -9.54
N ILE A 456 53.23 -67.27 -8.95
CA ILE A 456 53.78 -66.10 -9.68
C ILE A 456 55.26 -66.33 -10.12
N ASN A 457 55.91 -67.34 -9.66
CA ASN A 457 57.33 -67.59 -9.97
C ASN A 457 57.58 -68.56 -11.12
N ASP A 458 56.55 -69.12 -11.81
CA ASP A 458 56.76 -70.06 -12.89
C ASP A 458 56.58 -69.53 -14.34
N GLU A 459 56.42 -68.18 -14.52
CA GLU A 459 56.33 -67.57 -15.86
C GLU A 459 57.55 -66.70 -16.25
N GLU A 460 58.71 -66.82 -15.61
CA GLU A 460 59.96 -66.27 -16.13
C GLU A 460 61.05 -67.41 -16.15
N ASN A 461 60.96 -68.31 -17.17
CA ASN A 461 62.10 -69.02 -17.79
C ASN A 461 61.72 -69.49 -19.17
#